data_1d063c3e2eb3e37981b49da299e00a3c
#
_entry.id   1d063c3e2eb3e37981b49da299e00a3c
#
_cell.length_a   1.000
_cell.length_b   1.000
_cell.length_c   1.000
_cell.angle_alpha   90.00
_cell.angle_beta   90.00
_cell.angle_gamma   90.00
#
_symmetry.space_group_name_H-M   'P 1'
#
loop_
_entity.id
_entity.type
_entity.pdbx_description
1 polymer ?
#
loop_
_entity_poly.entity_id
_entity_poly.type
_entity_poly.pdbx_seq_one_letter_code
_entity_poly.pdbx_strand_id
1 'polypeptide(L)'
;MKIKCSKSNLVKGVSIVSKAVPSKTTMPILECILIDATTDIIKLTANDMELGIQTEISGDIIDRGMIAIDAKIFSEIVRKLPDNEVTIETLDNLQTVITCEKAKFDIAGKPGDEFAYLPIIEKEDSIEISQFTLKEVIRQTIFSISDSESNKLMTGELFDISDNILKVVSLDGHRISIRKVPLKKSVADRKLVVPGKTLIEISKILSGEAENVVSISYTKNHIVFEFDNTIVVSRLIEGEYFRIDQMLSNDYETKVRINKKELLNCIDRATLLVKEGDKKPIIINIGDELMELKIKSQIGSMNEEIMITKEGKDLLIGFNPKFLIDALRVIDDEEVTIYLMNAKAPCFIKDDGESYIYLILPVNFNAAA
;
A
#
# COMPACT_ATOMS: atom_id res chain seq x y z
N MET A 1 -35.80 -1.85 9.11
CA MET A 1 -34.77 -0.82 9.31
C MET A 1 -35.09 0.41 8.48
N LYS A 2 -34.95 1.62 9.03
CA LYS A 2 -35.10 2.86 8.27
C LYS A 2 -34.09 3.90 8.77
N ILE A 3 -33.24 4.38 7.85
CA ILE A 3 -32.19 5.38 8.13
C ILE A 3 -32.26 6.52 7.13
N LYS A 4 -31.76 7.69 7.55
CA LYS A 4 -31.58 8.85 6.69
C LYS A 4 -30.17 9.42 6.89
N CYS A 5 -29.48 9.74 5.81
CA CYS A 5 -28.17 10.34 5.85
C CYS A 5 -27.90 11.19 4.61
N SER A 6 -26.93 12.09 4.67
CA SER A 6 -26.51 12.82 3.48
C SER A 6 -25.86 11.87 2.46
N LYS A 7 -26.07 12.14 1.17
CA LYS A 7 -25.37 11.40 0.10
C LYS A 7 -23.87 11.42 0.30
N SER A 8 -23.28 12.55 0.69
CA SER A 8 -21.84 12.69 0.87
C SER A 8 -21.28 11.73 1.92
N ASN A 9 -21.95 11.61 3.09
CA ASN A 9 -21.57 10.68 4.15
C ASN A 9 -21.70 9.22 3.67
N LEU A 10 -22.78 8.92 2.96
CA LEU A 10 -23.03 7.58 2.44
C LEU A 10 -21.98 7.19 1.38
N VAL A 11 -21.67 8.07 0.43
CA VAL A 11 -20.64 7.85 -0.60
C VAL A 11 -19.28 7.60 0.05
N LYS A 12 -18.91 8.44 1.05
CA LYS A 12 -17.64 8.29 1.79
C LYS A 12 -17.58 6.92 2.47
N GLY A 13 -18.59 6.57 3.26
CA GLY A 13 -18.64 5.31 4.01
C GLY A 13 -18.60 4.09 3.08
N VAL A 14 -19.44 4.07 2.04
CA VAL A 14 -19.48 2.99 1.05
C VAL A 14 -18.15 2.85 0.31
N SER A 15 -17.51 3.97 -0.07
CA SER A 15 -16.20 3.95 -0.73
C SER A 15 -15.10 3.35 0.15
N ILE A 16 -15.15 3.62 1.47
CA ILE A 16 -14.21 3.08 2.45
C ILE A 16 -14.37 1.56 2.57
N VAL A 17 -15.57 1.08 2.91
CA VAL A 17 -15.78 -0.34 3.18
C VAL A 17 -15.69 -1.21 1.93
N SER A 18 -16.01 -0.66 0.75
CA SER A 18 -15.87 -1.38 -0.52
C SER A 18 -14.46 -1.90 -0.79
N LYS A 19 -13.44 -1.38 -0.10
CA LYS A 19 -12.05 -1.87 -0.20
C LYS A 19 -11.85 -3.27 0.40
N ALA A 20 -12.76 -3.71 1.27
CA ALA A 20 -12.74 -5.05 1.85
C ALA A 20 -13.72 -6.01 1.16
N VAL A 21 -14.40 -5.60 0.11
CA VAL A 21 -15.26 -6.50 -0.67
C VAL A 21 -14.39 -7.35 -1.60
N PRO A 22 -14.49 -8.69 -1.55
CA PRO A 22 -13.69 -9.56 -2.40
C PRO A 22 -14.11 -9.46 -3.87
N SER A 23 -13.12 -9.53 -4.77
CA SER A 23 -13.40 -9.57 -6.22
C SER A 23 -13.98 -10.90 -6.69
N LYS A 24 -13.72 -11.98 -5.94
CA LYS A 24 -14.24 -13.33 -6.15
C LYS A 24 -14.38 -14.02 -4.79
N THR A 25 -15.52 -14.67 -4.56
CA THR A 25 -15.77 -15.44 -3.34
C THR A 25 -16.75 -16.57 -3.62
N THR A 26 -16.66 -17.61 -2.82
CA THR A 26 -17.65 -18.71 -2.79
C THR A 26 -18.79 -18.44 -1.79
N MET A 27 -18.68 -17.36 -1.02
CA MET A 27 -19.65 -16.94 0.00
C MET A 27 -20.37 -15.67 -0.47
N PRO A 28 -21.59 -15.80 -1.06
CA PRO A 28 -22.28 -14.65 -1.67
C PRO A 28 -22.60 -13.50 -0.69
N ILE A 29 -22.59 -13.75 0.61
CA ILE A 29 -22.82 -12.71 1.62
C ILE A 29 -21.65 -11.72 1.70
N LEU A 30 -20.41 -12.17 1.40
CA LEU A 30 -19.21 -11.32 1.41
C LEU A 30 -19.14 -10.37 0.21
N GLU A 31 -19.96 -10.57 -0.84
CA GLU A 31 -20.13 -9.61 -1.94
C GLU A 31 -20.95 -8.38 -1.51
N CYS A 32 -21.50 -8.40 -0.29
CA CYS A 32 -22.36 -7.37 0.24
C CYS A 32 -21.62 -6.41 1.18
N ILE A 33 -22.21 -5.22 1.36
CA ILE A 33 -21.94 -4.30 2.46
C ILE A 33 -23.06 -4.48 3.47
N LEU A 34 -22.71 -4.73 4.72
CA LEU A 34 -23.66 -4.71 5.84
C LEU A 34 -23.91 -3.27 6.25
N ILE A 35 -25.18 -2.89 6.31
CA ILE A 35 -25.65 -1.68 6.98
C ILE A 35 -26.23 -2.12 8.31
N ASP A 36 -25.64 -1.68 9.42
CA ASP A 36 -26.07 -1.98 10.77
C ASP A 36 -26.46 -0.69 11.50
N ALA A 37 -27.75 -0.59 11.80
CA ALA A 37 -28.36 0.49 12.58
C ALA A 37 -29.11 -0.08 13.81
N THR A 38 -28.57 -1.14 14.40
CA THR A 38 -29.16 -1.77 15.59
C THR A 38 -28.87 -0.99 16.87
N THR A 39 -27.82 -0.19 16.87
CA THR A 39 -27.43 0.73 17.95
C THR A 39 -27.81 2.17 17.60
N ASP A 40 -27.25 3.17 18.29
CA ASP A 40 -27.46 4.60 18.00
C ASP A 40 -26.52 5.15 16.90
N ILE A 41 -25.74 4.28 16.27
CA ILE A 41 -24.75 4.63 15.26
C ILE A 41 -25.00 3.78 14.01
N ILE A 42 -24.94 4.41 12.84
CA ILE A 42 -25.02 3.70 11.56
C ILE A 42 -23.62 3.21 11.21
N LYS A 43 -23.45 1.89 11.13
CA LYS A 43 -22.19 1.25 10.75
C LYS A 43 -22.31 0.60 9.38
N LEU A 44 -21.30 0.80 8.56
CA LEU A 44 -21.11 0.06 7.30
C LEU A 44 -19.95 -0.90 7.48
N THR A 45 -20.10 -2.14 7.05
CA THR A 45 -19.05 -3.17 7.19
C THR A 45 -18.93 -3.98 5.90
N ALA A 46 -17.70 -4.26 5.49
CA ALA A 46 -17.38 -5.27 4.48
C ALA A 46 -16.20 -6.14 4.97
N ASN A 47 -16.13 -7.37 4.51
CA ASN A 47 -15.18 -8.36 5.01
C ASN A 47 -14.93 -9.43 3.95
N ASP A 48 -13.67 -9.78 3.68
CA ASP A 48 -13.30 -10.91 2.81
C ASP A 48 -12.68 -12.08 3.59
N MET A 49 -12.82 -12.10 4.93
CA MET A 49 -12.27 -13.05 5.90
C MET A 49 -10.77 -12.87 6.19
N GLU A 50 -10.05 -12.10 5.39
CA GLU A 50 -8.65 -11.72 5.62
C GLU A 50 -8.51 -10.24 5.96
N LEU A 51 -9.30 -9.42 5.27
CA LEU A 51 -9.39 -7.97 5.45
C LEU A 51 -10.85 -7.60 5.71
N GLY A 52 -11.10 -6.97 6.85
CA GLY A 52 -12.40 -6.40 7.18
C GLY A 52 -12.30 -4.92 7.46
N ILE A 53 -13.27 -4.15 6.99
CA ILE A 53 -13.36 -2.70 7.20
C ILE A 53 -14.74 -2.36 7.70
N GLN A 54 -14.80 -1.64 8.80
CA GLN A 54 -16.01 -1.03 9.35
C GLN A 54 -15.82 0.46 9.47
N THR A 55 -16.83 1.23 9.07
CA THR A 55 -16.84 2.69 9.27
C THR A 55 -18.19 3.16 9.77
N GLU A 56 -18.18 4.21 10.57
CA GLU A 56 -19.39 4.85 11.07
C GLU A 56 -19.73 6.04 10.17
N ILE A 57 -21.02 6.21 9.91
CA ILE A 57 -21.52 7.36 9.16
C ILE A 57 -22.58 8.13 9.99
N SER A 58 -22.57 9.44 9.85
CA SER A 58 -23.57 10.29 10.48
C SER A 58 -24.90 10.22 9.71
N GLY A 59 -25.98 10.08 10.47
CA GLY A 59 -27.35 10.05 9.95
C GLY A 59 -28.36 9.76 11.06
N ASP A 60 -29.65 9.82 10.71
CA ASP A 60 -30.76 9.57 11.63
C ASP A 60 -31.23 8.13 11.50
N ILE A 61 -31.43 7.46 12.61
CA ILE A 61 -32.02 6.12 12.69
C ILE A 61 -33.47 6.29 13.09
N ILE A 62 -34.40 6.01 12.14
CA ILE A 62 -35.83 6.08 12.34
C ILE A 62 -36.32 4.74 12.89
N ASP A 63 -35.94 3.65 12.22
CA ASP A 63 -36.21 2.29 12.67
C ASP A 63 -34.92 1.47 12.70
N ARG A 64 -34.66 0.85 13.84
CA ARG A 64 -33.45 0.02 14.03
C ARG A 64 -33.51 -1.26 13.19
N GLY A 65 -32.35 -1.80 12.86
CA GLY A 65 -32.20 -3.05 12.14
C GLY A 65 -30.91 -3.13 11.34
N MET A 66 -30.77 -4.17 10.54
CA MET A 66 -29.61 -4.41 9.71
C MET A 66 -30.01 -5.07 8.39
N ILE A 67 -29.18 -4.85 7.36
CA ILE A 67 -29.36 -5.45 6.04
C ILE A 67 -28.02 -5.55 5.33
N ALA A 68 -27.78 -6.63 4.58
CA ALA A 68 -26.64 -6.77 3.70
C ALA A 68 -27.09 -6.54 2.25
N ILE A 69 -26.41 -5.63 1.55
CA ILE A 69 -26.75 -5.22 0.18
C ILE A 69 -25.55 -5.46 -0.72
N ASP A 70 -25.77 -5.95 -1.94
CA ASP A 70 -24.73 -6.12 -2.96
C ASP A 70 -23.89 -4.84 -3.10
N ALA A 71 -22.60 -4.96 -2.85
CA ALA A 71 -21.69 -3.82 -2.73
C ALA A 71 -21.54 -3.07 -4.06
N LYS A 72 -21.52 -3.79 -5.18
CA LYS A 72 -21.34 -3.20 -6.50
C LYS A 72 -22.57 -2.36 -6.90
N ILE A 73 -23.74 -2.95 -6.78
CA ILE A 73 -25.01 -2.27 -7.11
C ILE A 73 -25.23 -1.08 -6.17
N PHE A 74 -25.01 -1.29 -4.85
CA PHE A 74 -25.17 -0.24 -3.85
C PHE A 74 -24.22 0.93 -4.09
N SER A 75 -22.94 0.65 -4.35
CA SER A 75 -21.94 1.70 -4.64
C SER A 75 -22.29 2.50 -5.91
N GLU A 76 -22.79 1.83 -6.95
CA GLU A 76 -23.18 2.51 -8.19
C GLU A 76 -24.42 3.39 -8.01
N ILE A 77 -25.43 2.91 -7.27
CA ILE A 77 -26.63 3.70 -6.95
C ILE A 77 -26.22 4.94 -6.18
N VAL A 78 -25.54 4.77 -5.04
CA VAL A 78 -25.18 5.87 -4.13
C VAL A 78 -24.37 6.95 -4.83
N ARG A 79 -23.44 6.59 -5.71
CA ARG A 79 -22.65 7.56 -6.49
C ARG A 79 -23.49 8.41 -7.45
N LYS A 80 -24.55 7.81 -8.03
CA LYS A 80 -25.40 8.44 -9.05
C LYS A 80 -26.61 9.18 -8.49
N LEU A 81 -26.93 9.04 -7.20
CA LEU A 81 -27.99 9.81 -6.56
C LEU A 81 -27.75 11.32 -6.65
N PRO A 82 -28.81 12.16 -6.61
CA PRO A 82 -28.71 13.60 -6.40
C PRO A 82 -27.95 13.93 -5.11
N ASP A 83 -27.37 15.13 -5.02
CA ASP A 83 -26.63 15.56 -3.82
C ASP A 83 -27.58 16.09 -2.76
N ASN A 84 -28.29 15.19 -2.09
CA ASN A 84 -29.30 15.51 -1.09
C ASN A 84 -29.37 14.38 -0.01
N GLU A 85 -30.37 14.47 0.86
CA GLU A 85 -30.66 13.45 1.87
C GLU A 85 -31.14 12.14 1.19
N VAL A 86 -30.56 11.03 1.63
CA VAL A 86 -30.88 9.66 1.18
C VAL A 86 -31.60 8.93 2.30
N THR A 87 -32.74 8.35 2.00
CA THR A 87 -33.45 7.43 2.88
C THR A 87 -33.24 6.00 2.41
N ILE A 88 -32.85 5.10 3.31
CA ILE A 88 -32.75 3.67 3.08
C ILE A 88 -33.75 2.97 4.00
N GLU A 89 -34.70 2.23 3.43
CA GLU A 89 -35.73 1.53 4.17
C GLU A 89 -35.78 0.06 3.76
N THR A 90 -35.69 -0.84 4.72
CA THR A 90 -35.77 -2.29 4.49
C THR A 90 -37.15 -2.78 4.94
N LEU A 91 -37.84 -3.48 4.04
CA LEU A 91 -39.12 -4.10 4.30
C LEU A 91 -38.97 -5.52 4.87
N ASP A 92 -40.07 -6.10 5.36
CA ASP A 92 -40.08 -7.43 6.00
C ASP A 92 -39.59 -8.57 5.08
N ASN A 93 -39.75 -8.39 3.77
CA ASN A 93 -39.26 -9.34 2.76
C ASN A 93 -37.83 -9.13 2.32
N LEU A 94 -37.01 -8.36 3.09
CA LEU A 94 -35.63 -7.97 2.82
C LEU A 94 -35.45 -7.07 1.58
N GLN A 95 -36.53 -6.65 0.95
CA GLN A 95 -36.46 -5.65 -0.12
C GLN A 95 -36.05 -4.31 0.48
N THR A 96 -35.08 -3.67 -0.11
CA THR A 96 -34.53 -2.41 0.37
C THR A 96 -34.83 -1.30 -0.62
N VAL A 97 -35.50 -0.27 -0.12
CA VAL A 97 -35.92 0.91 -0.89
C VAL A 97 -34.93 2.03 -0.58
N ILE A 98 -34.26 2.55 -1.61
CA ILE A 98 -33.35 3.70 -1.51
C ILE A 98 -34.00 4.87 -2.23
N THR A 99 -34.26 5.97 -1.51
CA THR A 99 -34.90 7.16 -2.07
C THR A 99 -34.03 8.40 -1.85
N CYS A 100 -33.95 9.23 -2.88
CA CYS A 100 -33.33 10.55 -2.82
C CYS A 100 -34.05 11.46 -3.80
N GLU A 101 -34.71 12.51 -3.32
CA GLU A 101 -35.59 13.38 -4.10
C GLU A 101 -36.64 12.57 -4.88
N LYS A 102 -36.54 12.59 -6.23
CA LYS A 102 -37.43 11.86 -7.12
C LYS A 102 -36.92 10.47 -7.52
N ALA A 103 -35.66 10.17 -7.19
CA ALA A 103 -35.08 8.88 -7.49
C ALA A 103 -35.51 7.85 -6.44
N LYS A 104 -35.94 6.69 -6.91
CA LYS A 104 -36.31 5.55 -6.07
C LYS A 104 -35.76 4.28 -6.69
N PHE A 105 -35.07 3.50 -5.85
CA PHE A 105 -34.55 2.18 -6.22
C PHE A 105 -35.11 1.14 -5.26
N ASP A 106 -35.57 0.02 -5.81
CA ASP A 106 -36.00 -1.14 -5.04
C ASP A 106 -35.02 -2.27 -5.36
N ILE A 107 -34.25 -2.70 -4.38
CA ILE A 107 -33.23 -3.74 -4.55
C ILE A 107 -33.38 -4.84 -3.52
N ALA A 108 -33.00 -6.07 -3.86
CA ALA A 108 -33.01 -7.19 -2.95
C ALA A 108 -31.84 -7.08 -1.97
N GLY A 109 -32.11 -7.22 -0.66
CA GLY A 109 -31.12 -7.39 0.38
C GLY A 109 -30.96 -8.84 0.79
N LYS A 110 -30.00 -9.11 1.66
CA LYS A 110 -29.80 -10.38 2.36
C LYS A 110 -29.88 -10.16 3.87
N PRO A 111 -30.22 -11.20 4.66
CA PRO A 111 -30.27 -11.07 6.12
C PRO A 111 -28.96 -10.56 6.68
N GLY A 112 -29.00 -9.50 7.49
CA GLY A 112 -27.79 -8.90 8.07
C GLY A 112 -27.13 -9.78 9.14
N ASP A 113 -27.91 -10.63 9.81
CA ASP A 113 -27.45 -11.58 10.83
C ASP A 113 -26.62 -12.76 10.24
N GLU A 114 -26.74 -13.03 8.94
CA GLU A 114 -25.89 -13.97 8.22
C GLU A 114 -24.52 -13.40 7.85
N PHE A 115 -24.30 -12.08 8.03
CA PHE A 115 -23.05 -11.44 7.65
C PHE A 115 -21.90 -11.82 8.61
N ALA A 116 -20.73 -12.10 8.07
CA ALA A 116 -19.54 -12.41 8.84
C ALA A 116 -18.99 -11.14 9.51
N TYR A 117 -19.25 -10.98 10.80
CA TYR A 117 -18.76 -9.86 11.59
C TYR A 117 -17.24 -9.85 11.68
N LEU A 118 -16.68 -8.65 11.88
CA LEU A 118 -15.25 -8.52 12.19
C LEU A 118 -14.95 -9.19 13.53
N PRO A 119 -13.80 -9.87 13.68
CA PRO A 119 -13.43 -10.46 14.93
C PRO A 119 -13.22 -9.37 16.00
N ILE A 120 -13.68 -9.64 17.21
CA ILE A 120 -13.37 -8.81 18.37
C ILE A 120 -11.92 -9.07 18.76
N ILE A 121 -11.07 -8.05 18.64
CA ILE A 121 -9.65 -8.16 18.93
C ILE A 121 -9.37 -7.51 20.28
N GLU A 122 -8.92 -8.31 21.25
CA GLU A 122 -8.36 -7.78 22.50
C GLU A 122 -7.00 -7.16 22.19
N LYS A 123 -6.89 -5.85 22.38
CA LYS A 123 -5.68 -5.08 22.05
C LYS A 123 -4.64 -5.33 23.15
N GLU A 124 -3.52 -5.95 22.79
CA GLU A 124 -2.39 -6.16 23.69
C GLU A 124 -1.51 -4.92 23.78
N ASP A 125 -1.06 -4.44 22.62
CA ASP A 125 -0.17 -3.28 22.46
C ASP A 125 -0.66 -2.40 21.31
N SER A 126 -0.27 -1.13 21.31
CA SER A 126 -0.56 -0.21 20.21
C SER A 126 0.54 0.81 19.98
N ILE A 127 0.73 1.19 18.72
CA ILE A 127 1.54 2.34 18.31
C ILE A 127 0.66 3.39 17.64
N GLU A 128 1.08 4.65 17.73
CA GLU A 128 0.40 5.78 17.11
C GLU A 128 1.34 6.47 16.13
N ILE A 129 0.89 6.64 14.89
CA ILE A 129 1.58 7.43 13.87
C ILE A 129 0.58 8.33 13.14
N SER A 130 1.04 9.38 12.47
CA SER A 130 0.13 10.21 11.68
C SER A 130 -0.36 9.47 10.42
N GLN A 131 -1.55 9.81 9.93
CA GLN A 131 -2.08 9.25 8.68
C GLN A 131 -1.14 9.56 7.51
N PHE A 132 -0.57 10.77 7.48
CA PHE A 132 0.44 11.16 6.49
C PHE A 132 1.65 10.22 6.54
N THR A 133 2.23 10.02 7.74
CA THR A 133 3.43 9.17 7.90
C THR A 133 3.16 7.73 7.47
N LEU A 134 2.03 7.13 7.86
CA LEU A 134 1.69 5.77 7.44
C LEU A 134 1.54 5.66 5.91
N LYS A 135 0.85 6.62 5.31
CA LYS A 135 0.65 6.68 3.86
C LYS A 135 1.96 6.80 3.09
N GLU A 136 2.89 7.64 3.58
CA GLU A 136 4.21 7.81 3.00
C GLU A 136 5.08 6.57 3.16
N VAL A 137 5.08 5.93 4.33
CA VAL A 137 5.79 4.68 4.55
C VAL A 137 5.32 3.60 3.57
N ILE A 138 4.00 3.41 3.44
CA ILE A 138 3.44 2.47 2.48
C ILE A 138 3.85 2.84 1.04
N ARG A 139 3.71 4.11 0.63
CA ARG A 139 4.12 4.59 -0.71
C ARG A 139 5.58 4.26 -1.02
N GLN A 140 6.45 4.42 -0.02
CA GLN A 140 7.90 4.27 -0.17
C GLN A 140 8.39 2.82 -0.08
N THR A 141 7.55 1.87 0.27
CA THR A 141 7.96 0.46 0.44
C THR A 141 7.16 -0.52 -0.38
N ILE A 142 5.85 -0.33 -0.53
CA ILE A 142 4.92 -1.32 -1.07
C ILE A 142 5.24 -1.84 -2.47
N PHE A 143 5.92 -1.05 -3.31
CA PHE A 143 6.27 -1.43 -4.67
C PHE A 143 7.31 -2.56 -4.76
N SER A 144 7.97 -2.90 -3.66
CA SER A 144 8.98 -3.96 -3.58
C SER A 144 8.44 -5.30 -3.07
N ILE A 145 7.14 -5.41 -2.77
CA ILE A 145 6.56 -6.72 -2.47
C ILE A 145 6.49 -7.59 -3.73
N SER A 146 6.41 -8.91 -3.54
CA SER A 146 6.24 -9.88 -4.63
C SER A 146 4.78 -10.00 -5.05
N ASP A 147 4.52 -10.03 -6.35
CA ASP A 147 3.21 -10.38 -6.90
C ASP A 147 2.97 -11.90 -6.90
N SER A 148 4.02 -12.70 -6.64
CA SER A 148 3.95 -14.16 -6.66
C SER A 148 3.62 -14.71 -5.28
N GLU A 149 2.58 -15.52 -5.21
CA GLU A 149 2.18 -16.23 -3.98
C GLU A 149 3.06 -17.47 -3.67
N SER A 150 4.09 -17.74 -4.46
CA SER A 150 5.02 -18.86 -4.20
C SER A 150 5.70 -18.75 -2.84
N ASN A 151 5.90 -17.54 -2.34
CA ASN A 151 6.30 -17.27 -0.97
C ASN A 151 5.43 -16.15 -0.39
N LYS A 152 4.45 -16.52 0.45
CA LYS A 152 3.51 -15.58 1.06
C LYS A 152 4.17 -14.47 1.86
N LEU A 153 5.30 -14.71 2.51
CA LEU A 153 6.00 -13.67 3.28
C LEU A 153 6.44 -12.49 2.41
N MET A 154 6.79 -12.75 1.13
CA MET A 154 7.18 -11.69 0.19
C MET A 154 5.99 -10.88 -0.34
N THR A 155 4.75 -11.35 -0.17
CA THR A 155 3.54 -10.61 -0.57
C THR A 155 3.08 -9.60 0.48
N GLY A 156 3.78 -9.55 1.62
CA GLY A 156 3.54 -8.61 2.71
C GLY A 156 4.76 -7.78 3.05
N GLU A 157 4.56 -6.81 3.94
CA GLU A 157 5.61 -5.99 4.51
C GLU A 157 5.87 -6.38 5.96
N LEU A 158 7.14 -6.44 6.33
CA LEU A 158 7.55 -6.59 7.73
C LEU A 158 7.40 -5.23 8.43
N PHE A 159 6.62 -5.19 9.49
CA PHE A 159 6.64 -4.13 10.50
C PHE A 159 7.52 -4.62 11.65
N ASP A 160 8.75 -4.13 11.72
CA ASP A 160 9.72 -4.43 12.79
C ASP A 160 9.76 -3.25 13.74
N ILE A 161 9.18 -3.45 14.92
CA ILE A 161 9.07 -2.43 15.97
C ILE A 161 10.14 -2.75 17.01
N SER A 162 11.11 -1.87 17.16
CA SER A 162 12.20 -1.97 18.14
C SER A 162 12.80 -0.60 18.43
N ASP A 163 13.34 -0.41 19.62
CA ASP A 163 14.05 0.81 20.01
C ASP A 163 13.32 2.14 19.70
N ASN A 164 12.00 2.18 19.86
CA ASN A 164 11.16 3.32 19.47
C ASN A 164 11.19 3.66 17.98
N ILE A 165 11.47 2.69 17.14
CA ILE A 165 11.46 2.82 15.68
C ILE A 165 10.52 1.79 15.10
N LEU A 166 9.68 2.22 14.17
CA LEU A 166 8.99 1.34 13.24
C LEU A 166 9.85 1.25 11.97
N LYS A 167 10.43 0.08 11.73
CA LYS A 167 11.12 -0.25 10.49
C LYS A 167 10.19 -1.07 9.60
N VAL A 168 9.79 -0.54 8.47
CA VAL A 168 8.96 -1.22 7.48
C VAL A 168 9.83 -1.71 6.33
N VAL A 169 9.66 -2.99 5.98
CA VAL A 169 10.50 -3.67 4.99
C VAL A 169 9.64 -4.45 4.01
N SER A 170 9.94 -4.32 2.73
CA SER A 170 9.42 -5.15 1.66
C SER A 170 10.52 -5.69 0.76
N LEU A 171 10.31 -6.85 0.15
CA LEU A 171 11.26 -7.47 -0.78
C LEU A 171 10.56 -8.44 -1.75
N ASP A 172 11.17 -8.64 -2.94
CA ASP A 172 10.70 -9.56 -3.97
C ASP A 172 11.77 -10.57 -4.46
N GLY A 173 12.91 -10.62 -3.76
CA GLY A 173 14.07 -11.44 -4.13
C GLY A 173 15.06 -10.76 -5.08
N HIS A 174 14.74 -9.57 -5.62
CA HIS A 174 15.61 -8.77 -6.49
C HIS A 174 15.92 -7.39 -5.91
N ARG A 175 15.09 -6.92 -5.00
CA ARG A 175 15.19 -5.62 -4.35
C ARG A 175 14.64 -5.67 -2.94
N ILE A 176 15.06 -4.74 -2.12
CA ILE A 176 14.55 -4.52 -0.77
C ILE A 176 14.28 -3.03 -0.60
N SER A 177 13.14 -2.67 -0.04
CA SER A 177 12.82 -1.32 0.36
C SER A 177 12.64 -1.26 1.87
N ILE A 178 13.29 -0.31 2.51
CA ILE A 178 13.24 -0.09 3.95
C ILE A 178 12.88 1.35 4.23
N ARG A 179 11.95 1.57 5.16
CA ARG A 179 11.65 2.87 5.73
C ARG A 179 11.68 2.79 7.25
N LYS A 180 12.36 3.74 7.89
CA LYS A 180 12.44 3.86 9.35
C LYS A 180 11.66 5.09 9.81
N VAL A 181 10.82 4.94 10.81
CA VAL A 181 10.00 6.00 11.38
C VAL A 181 10.16 6.00 12.89
N PRO A 182 10.51 7.13 13.52
CA PRO A 182 10.54 7.22 14.97
C PRO A 182 9.14 7.17 15.56
N LEU A 183 8.96 6.43 16.65
CA LEU A 183 7.74 6.35 17.42
C LEU A 183 7.79 7.30 18.60
N LYS A 184 6.63 7.87 18.95
CA LYS A 184 6.52 8.81 20.08
C LYS A 184 6.61 8.14 21.45
N LYS A 185 6.26 6.85 21.52
CA LYS A 185 6.24 6.06 22.77
C LYS A 185 7.04 4.78 22.59
N SER A 186 7.70 4.35 23.65
CA SER A 186 8.32 3.03 23.69
C SER A 186 7.26 1.95 23.81
N VAL A 187 7.40 0.93 23.00
CA VAL A 187 6.56 -0.27 23.02
C VAL A 187 7.45 -1.51 22.98
N ALA A 188 6.90 -2.66 23.34
CA ALA A 188 7.63 -3.92 23.28
C ALA A 188 8.04 -4.27 21.84
N ASP A 189 9.21 -4.86 21.68
CA ASP A 189 9.72 -5.31 20.39
C ASP A 189 8.77 -6.32 19.75
N ARG A 190 8.43 -6.07 18.49
CA ARG A 190 7.52 -6.93 17.73
C ARG A 190 7.90 -6.95 16.25
N LYS A 191 7.67 -8.12 15.65
CA LYS A 191 7.79 -8.33 14.21
C LYS A 191 6.47 -8.87 13.68
N LEU A 192 5.86 -8.15 12.75
CA LEU A 192 4.57 -8.46 12.17
C LEU A 192 4.69 -8.43 10.67
N VAL A 193 4.16 -9.43 9.97
CA VAL A 193 4.10 -9.40 8.50
C VAL A 193 2.69 -9.05 8.08
N VAL A 194 2.53 -7.83 7.60
CA VAL A 194 1.24 -7.26 7.19
C VAL A 194 1.02 -7.51 5.70
N PRO A 195 -0.12 -8.08 5.28
CA PRO A 195 -0.39 -8.31 3.87
C PRO A 195 -0.33 -7.02 3.05
N GLY A 196 0.38 -7.04 1.92
CA GLY A 196 0.50 -5.89 1.05
C GLY A 196 -0.85 -5.40 0.51
N LYS A 197 -1.79 -6.32 0.23
CA LYS A 197 -3.16 -5.98 -0.14
C LYS A 197 -3.81 -5.07 0.91
N THR A 198 -3.68 -5.40 2.20
CA THR A 198 -4.23 -4.59 3.30
C THR A 198 -3.64 -3.18 3.27
N LEU A 199 -2.31 -3.05 3.17
CA LEU A 199 -1.62 -1.76 3.16
C LEU A 199 -2.00 -0.91 1.94
N ILE A 200 -2.12 -1.52 0.76
CA ILE A 200 -2.58 -0.85 -0.45
C ILE A 200 -4.00 -0.29 -0.26
N GLU A 201 -4.93 -1.06 0.31
CA GLU A 201 -6.28 -0.56 0.52
C GLU A 201 -6.35 0.50 1.63
N ILE A 202 -5.60 0.35 2.72
CA ILE A 202 -5.47 1.38 3.77
C ILE A 202 -4.95 2.70 3.18
N SER A 203 -3.90 2.66 2.36
CA SER A 203 -3.31 3.88 1.77
C SER A 203 -4.30 4.69 0.92
N LYS A 204 -5.34 4.05 0.37
CA LYS A 204 -6.39 4.70 -0.44
C LYS A 204 -7.47 5.40 0.41
N ILE A 205 -7.64 5.00 1.67
CA ILE A 205 -8.69 5.52 2.56
C ILE A 205 -8.16 6.48 3.62
N LEU A 206 -6.85 6.50 3.87
CA LEU A 206 -6.22 7.50 4.74
C LEU A 206 -6.34 8.90 4.14
N SER A 207 -6.70 9.90 4.95
CA SER A 207 -6.79 11.31 4.53
C SER A 207 -5.43 11.86 4.08
N GLY A 208 -4.36 11.38 4.69
CA GLY A 208 -2.99 11.84 4.44
C GLY A 208 -2.66 13.17 5.14
N GLU A 209 -3.45 13.58 6.11
CA GLU A 209 -3.19 14.75 6.93
C GLU A 209 -2.22 14.40 8.07
N ALA A 210 -1.27 15.29 8.35
CA ALA A 210 -0.22 15.06 9.33
C ALA A 210 -0.72 15.10 10.78
N GLU A 211 -1.81 15.82 11.04
CA GLU A 211 -2.40 15.98 12.37
C GLU A 211 -3.31 14.81 12.75
N ASN A 212 -3.86 14.12 11.77
CA ASN A 212 -4.72 12.95 12.00
C ASN A 212 -3.88 11.72 12.35
N VAL A 213 -4.28 11.02 13.40
CA VAL A 213 -3.54 9.88 13.94
C VAL A 213 -4.18 8.56 13.50
N VAL A 214 -3.34 7.56 13.25
CA VAL A 214 -3.72 6.14 13.15
C VAL A 214 -3.21 5.45 14.40
N SER A 215 -4.11 4.78 15.13
CA SER A 215 -3.77 3.82 16.17
C SER A 215 -3.62 2.44 15.52
N ILE A 216 -2.48 1.80 15.70
CA ILE A 216 -2.20 0.48 15.17
C ILE A 216 -2.05 -0.47 16.34
N SER A 217 -3.02 -1.35 16.54
CA SER A 217 -3.00 -2.39 17.54
C SER A 217 -2.76 -3.75 16.90
N TYR A 218 -2.19 -4.69 17.63
CA TYR A 218 -1.87 -5.99 17.08
C TYR A 218 -1.97 -7.10 18.13
N THR A 219 -2.20 -8.30 17.65
CA THR A 219 -2.13 -9.56 18.39
C THR A 219 -1.18 -10.51 17.66
N LYS A 220 -1.13 -11.76 18.09
CA LYS A 220 -0.35 -12.79 17.39
C LYS A 220 -0.77 -12.97 15.91
N ASN A 221 -2.07 -12.84 15.60
CA ASN A 221 -2.62 -13.24 14.30
C ASN A 221 -3.29 -12.10 13.53
N HIS A 222 -3.51 -10.94 14.16
CA HIS A 222 -4.23 -9.82 13.57
C HIS A 222 -3.52 -8.50 13.82
N ILE A 223 -3.73 -7.57 12.91
CA ILE A 223 -3.41 -6.16 13.05
C ILE A 223 -4.67 -5.34 12.83
N VAL A 224 -4.83 -4.29 13.61
CA VAL A 224 -5.98 -3.39 13.59
C VAL A 224 -5.50 -1.96 13.40
N PHE A 225 -6.05 -1.28 12.43
CA PHE A 225 -5.81 0.15 12.21
C PHE A 225 -7.09 0.91 12.52
N GLU A 226 -6.99 1.90 13.41
CA GLU A 226 -8.11 2.75 13.78
C GLU A 226 -7.78 4.21 13.50
N PHE A 227 -8.61 4.84 12.72
CA PHE A 227 -8.47 6.25 12.35
C PHE A 227 -9.83 6.83 11.96
N ASP A 228 -10.03 8.10 12.26
CA ASP A 228 -11.32 8.75 12.11
C ASP A 228 -12.42 7.89 12.77
N ASN A 229 -13.45 7.52 12.06
CA ASN A 229 -14.50 6.62 12.51
C ASN A 229 -14.40 5.24 11.82
N THR A 230 -13.20 4.82 11.46
CA THR A 230 -12.95 3.60 10.67
C THR A 230 -12.06 2.64 11.41
N ILE A 231 -12.42 1.38 11.38
CA ILE A 231 -11.65 0.25 11.91
C ILE A 231 -11.32 -0.68 10.73
N VAL A 232 -10.05 -0.97 10.55
CA VAL A 232 -9.56 -1.96 9.58
C VAL A 232 -8.92 -3.10 10.35
N VAL A 233 -9.42 -4.30 10.17
CA VAL A 233 -8.87 -5.54 10.75
C VAL A 233 -8.27 -6.38 9.66
N SER A 234 -7.03 -6.81 9.81
CA SER A 234 -6.38 -7.72 8.86
C SER A 234 -5.71 -8.88 9.57
N ARG A 235 -5.78 -10.07 8.97
CA ARG A 235 -4.95 -11.20 9.39
C ARG A 235 -3.51 -10.92 9.02
N LEU A 236 -2.59 -11.31 9.91
CA LEU A 236 -1.14 -11.28 9.63
C LEU A 236 -0.72 -12.49 8.81
N ILE A 237 0.33 -12.36 8.03
CA ILE A 237 0.98 -13.48 7.36
C ILE A 237 1.85 -14.20 8.39
N GLU A 238 1.60 -15.49 8.60
CA GLU A 238 2.36 -16.31 9.54
C GLU A 238 3.73 -16.68 8.97
N GLY A 239 4.75 -16.64 9.82
CA GLY A 239 6.11 -17.07 9.50
C GLY A 239 7.19 -16.10 9.98
N GLU A 240 8.43 -16.56 9.96
CA GLU A 240 9.61 -15.74 10.26
C GLU A 240 10.05 -15.02 8.97
N TYR A 241 10.08 -13.69 8.99
CA TYR A 241 10.52 -12.89 7.85
C TYR A 241 12.04 -13.05 7.61
N PHE A 242 12.49 -12.69 6.44
CA PHE A 242 13.88 -12.82 6.02
C PHE A 242 14.84 -12.03 6.90
N ARG A 243 16.04 -12.56 7.14
CA ARG A 243 17.11 -11.88 7.90
C ARG A 243 17.84 -10.88 7.01
N ILE A 244 17.19 -9.74 6.77
CA ILE A 244 17.70 -8.70 5.88
C ILE A 244 18.98 -8.01 6.39
N ASP A 245 19.20 -7.98 7.71
CA ASP A 245 20.35 -7.30 8.29
C ASP A 245 21.69 -7.85 7.76
N GLN A 246 21.73 -9.13 7.36
CA GLN A 246 22.90 -9.75 6.73
C GLN A 246 23.12 -9.31 5.27
N MET A 247 22.12 -8.71 4.64
CA MET A 247 22.17 -8.23 3.25
C MET A 247 22.54 -6.75 3.19
N LEU A 248 22.46 -6.03 4.32
CA LEU A 248 22.79 -4.63 4.42
C LEU A 248 24.26 -4.48 4.71
N SER A 249 24.99 -3.80 3.83
CA SER A 249 26.39 -3.44 4.03
C SER A 249 26.53 -1.92 3.89
N ASN A 250 27.43 -1.36 4.68
CA ASN A 250 27.85 0.03 4.57
C ASN A 250 29.15 0.18 3.76
N ASP A 251 29.75 -0.94 3.33
CA ASP A 251 30.95 -0.93 2.52
C ASP A 251 30.63 -0.55 1.07
N TYR A 252 31.43 0.33 0.51
CA TYR A 252 31.35 0.72 -0.90
C TYR A 252 32.74 1.06 -1.45
N GLU A 253 32.93 0.85 -2.74
CA GLU A 253 34.11 1.29 -3.49
C GLU A 253 33.82 2.48 -4.39
N THR A 254 32.53 2.74 -4.66
CA THR A 254 32.06 3.84 -5.50
C THR A 254 30.81 4.46 -4.88
N LYS A 255 30.85 5.79 -4.70
CA LYS A 255 29.73 6.60 -4.22
C LYS A 255 29.42 7.64 -5.29
N VAL A 256 28.16 7.77 -5.66
CA VAL A 256 27.70 8.71 -6.69
C VAL A 256 26.60 9.57 -6.14
N ARG A 257 26.73 10.90 -6.26
CA ARG A 257 25.63 11.85 -6.08
C ARG A 257 25.16 12.34 -7.44
N ILE A 258 23.85 12.35 -7.63
CA ILE A 258 23.22 12.63 -8.91
C ILE A 258 21.86 13.30 -8.71
N ASN A 259 21.49 14.21 -9.62
CA ASN A 259 20.15 14.76 -9.65
C ASN A 259 19.12 13.67 -9.93
N LYS A 260 18.20 13.47 -8.98
CA LYS A 260 17.19 12.42 -9.04
C LYS A 260 16.31 12.53 -10.28
N LYS A 261 15.86 13.75 -10.61
CA LYS A 261 14.93 13.98 -11.73
C LYS A 261 15.58 13.70 -13.07
N GLU A 262 16.85 14.08 -13.23
CA GLU A 262 17.62 13.79 -14.45
C GLU A 262 17.81 12.29 -14.64
N LEU A 263 18.24 11.58 -13.58
CA LEU A 263 18.40 10.13 -13.61
C LEU A 263 17.08 9.41 -13.91
N LEU A 264 16.01 9.77 -13.21
CA LEU A 264 14.68 9.18 -13.42
C LEU A 264 14.20 9.38 -14.85
N ASN A 265 14.30 10.61 -15.38
CA ASN A 265 13.85 10.93 -16.74
C ASN A 265 14.67 10.20 -17.80
N CYS A 266 15.99 10.06 -17.59
CA CYS A 266 16.87 9.31 -18.49
C CYS A 266 16.48 7.83 -18.54
N ILE A 267 16.29 7.20 -17.36
CA ILE A 267 15.89 5.78 -17.29
C ILE A 267 14.48 5.60 -17.90
N ASP A 268 13.56 6.53 -17.66
CA ASP A 268 12.18 6.47 -18.21
C ASP A 268 12.21 6.53 -19.75
N ARG A 269 13.04 7.41 -20.36
CA ARG A 269 13.26 7.43 -21.81
C ARG A 269 13.85 6.12 -22.32
N ALA A 270 14.79 5.52 -21.60
CA ALA A 270 15.38 4.25 -21.98
C ALA A 270 14.35 3.12 -22.06
N THR A 271 13.33 3.13 -21.18
CA THR A 271 12.27 2.11 -21.19
C THR A 271 11.40 2.12 -22.44
N LEU A 272 11.36 3.20 -23.21
CA LEU A 272 10.62 3.28 -24.48
C LEU A 272 11.13 2.27 -25.54
N LEU A 273 12.37 1.81 -25.37
CA LEU A 273 12.99 0.81 -26.25
C LEU A 273 12.84 -0.63 -25.74
N VAL A 274 12.16 -0.83 -24.61
CA VAL A 274 11.93 -2.14 -24.00
C VAL A 274 10.45 -2.51 -24.17
N LYS A 275 10.18 -3.65 -24.80
CA LYS A 275 8.80 -4.16 -24.87
C LYS A 275 8.35 -4.65 -23.50
N GLU A 276 7.06 -4.55 -23.24
CA GLU A 276 6.45 -5.10 -22.04
C GLU A 276 6.74 -6.61 -21.94
N GLY A 277 7.30 -7.02 -20.79
CA GLY A 277 7.76 -8.40 -20.56
C GLY A 277 9.23 -8.70 -20.94
N ASP A 278 9.90 -7.82 -21.69
CA ASP A 278 11.34 -7.97 -21.98
C ASP A 278 12.18 -7.58 -20.75
N LYS A 279 13.07 -8.51 -20.35
CA LYS A 279 14.02 -8.27 -19.25
C LYS A 279 15.34 -7.64 -19.73
N LYS A 280 15.26 -6.56 -20.53
CA LYS A 280 16.46 -5.86 -21.01
C LYS A 280 17.03 -4.97 -19.92
N PRO A 281 18.31 -5.16 -19.54
CA PRO A 281 18.95 -4.29 -18.57
C PRO A 281 19.28 -2.92 -19.17
N ILE A 282 19.23 -1.90 -18.34
CA ILE A 282 19.95 -0.66 -18.57
C ILE A 282 21.38 -0.85 -18.09
N ILE A 283 22.35 -0.49 -18.92
CA ILE A 283 23.78 -0.57 -18.60
C ILE A 283 24.22 0.83 -18.20
N ILE A 284 24.82 0.93 -17.04
CA ILE A 284 25.29 2.18 -16.44
C ILE A 284 26.82 2.12 -16.37
N ASN A 285 27.48 3.05 -17.07
CA ASN A 285 28.91 3.25 -16.99
C ASN A 285 29.20 4.52 -16.19
N ILE A 286 29.83 4.35 -15.02
CA ILE A 286 30.15 5.41 -14.06
C ILE A 286 31.58 5.82 -14.26
N GLY A 287 31.83 6.99 -14.85
CA GLY A 287 33.13 7.62 -14.99
C GLY A 287 33.34 8.73 -13.95
N ASP A 288 34.35 9.59 -14.13
CA ASP A 288 34.73 10.59 -13.10
C ASP A 288 33.66 11.66 -12.87
N GLU A 289 33.15 12.28 -13.89
CA GLU A 289 32.15 13.37 -13.83
C GLU A 289 30.83 13.04 -14.55
N LEU A 290 30.82 11.91 -15.26
CA LEU A 290 29.69 11.51 -16.11
C LEU A 290 29.24 10.09 -15.81
N MET A 291 27.93 9.90 -15.78
CA MET A 291 27.28 8.61 -15.81
C MET A 291 26.64 8.42 -17.18
N GLU A 292 27.09 7.43 -17.91
CA GLU A 292 26.55 7.06 -19.22
C GLU A 292 25.54 5.91 -19.05
N LEU A 293 24.32 6.11 -19.54
CA LEU A 293 23.25 5.10 -19.50
C LEU A 293 22.99 4.59 -20.91
N LYS A 294 23.05 3.27 -21.08
CA LYS A 294 22.87 2.60 -22.39
C LYS A 294 21.79 1.55 -22.30
N ILE A 295 20.98 1.48 -23.33
CA ILE A 295 20.09 0.35 -23.57
C ILE A 295 20.09 0.00 -25.05
N LYS A 296 20.05 -1.31 -25.35
CA LYS A 296 19.97 -1.83 -26.71
C LYS A 296 18.91 -2.92 -26.79
N SER A 297 18.02 -2.80 -27.73
CA SER A 297 16.95 -3.76 -27.99
C SER A 297 16.83 -4.03 -29.50
N GLN A 298 15.85 -4.84 -29.87
CA GLN A 298 15.53 -5.05 -31.30
C GLN A 298 14.89 -3.81 -31.94
N ILE A 299 14.33 -2.89 -31.15
CA ILE A 299 13.67 -1.68 -31.62
C ILE A 299 14.72 -0.60 -31.95
N GLY A 300 15.80 -0.54 -31.16
CA GLY A 300 16.84 0.48 -31.31
C GLY A 300 17.78 0.53 -30.12
N SER A 301 18.56 1.59 -30.06
CA SER A 301 19.47 1.84 -28.93
C SER A 301 19.37 3.29 -28.47
N MET A 302 19.62 3.50 -27.18
CA MET A 302 19.74 4.81 -26.55
C MET A 302 21.07 4.88 -25.81
N ASN A 303 21.70 6.01 -25.87
CA ASN A 303 22.85 6.39 -25.06
C ASN A 303 22.63 7.83 -24.56
N GLU A 304 22.76 8.04 -23.28
CA GLU A 304 22.60 9.36 -22.66
C GLU A 304 23.58 9.53 -21.51
N GLU A 305 24.14 10.72 -21.35
CA GLU A 305 25.09 11.07 -20.32
C GLU A 305 24.47 12.03 -19.33
N ILE A 306 24.77 11.84 -18.04
CA ILE A 306 24.29 12.68 -16.94
C ILE A 306 25.49 13.09 -16.09
N MET A 307 25.57 14.35 -15.71
CA MET A 307 26.58 14.86 -14.78
C MET A 307 26.40 14.25 -13.38
N ILE A 308 27.52 13.84 -12.78
CA ILE A 308 27.54 13.26 -11.44
C ILE A 308 28.70 13.84 -10.62
N THR A 309 28.61 13.65 -9.31
CA THR A 309 29.76 13.74 -8.42
C THR A 309 30.08 12.35 -7.92
N LYS A 310 31.31 11.88 -8.22
CA LYS A 310 31.74 10.53 -7.85
C LYS A 310 32.90 10.57 -6.85
N GLU A 311 32.87 9.65 -5.91
CA GLU A 311 33.99 9.24 -5.07
C GLU A 311 34.29 7.76 -5.34
N GLY A 312 35.55 7.41 -5.54
CA GLY A 312 35.98 6.02 -5.72
C GLY A 312 36.20 5.60 -7.18
N LYS A 313 35.98 4.32 -7.48
CA LYS A 313 36.36 3.68 -8.75
C LYS A 313 35.31 3.87 -9.86
N ASP A 314 35.77 3.79 -11.10
CA ASP A 314 34.88 3.63 -12.25
C ASP A 314 34.18 2.27 -12.21
N LEU A 315 32.96 2.21 -12.67
CA LEU A 315 32.16 0.98 -12.60
C LEU A 315 31.20 0.86 -13.80
N LEU A 316 31.18 -0.33 -14.38
CA LEU A 316 30.18 -0.73 -15.38
C LEU A 316 29.23 -1.77 -14.76
N ILE A 317 27.94 -1.47 -14.70
CA ILE A 317 26.93 -2.28 -14.02
C ILE A 317 25.61 -2.26 -14.77
N GLY A 318 24.81 -3.34 -14.67
CA GLY A 318 23.50 -3.43 -15.31
C GLY A 318 22.38 -3.60 -14.29
N PHE A 319 21.24 -2.97 -14.54
CA PHE A 319 20.04 -3.09 -13.69
C PHE A 319 18.77 -3.30 -14.50
N ASN A 320 17.75 -3.85 -13.84
CA ASN A 320 16.40 -3.74 -14.35
C ASN A 320 15.92 -2.29 -14.19
N PRO A 321 15.62 -1.58 -15.29
CA PRO A 321 15.26 -0.16 -15.22
C PRO A 321 14.03 0.10 -14.36
N LYS A 322 13.06 -0.82 -14.32
CA LYS A 322 11.85 -0.70 -13.50
C LYS A 322 12.18 -0.56 -12.01
N PHE A 323 13.16 -1.32 -11.50
CA PHE A 323 13.50 -1.29 -10.09
C PHE A 323 14.12 0.05 -9.66
N LEU A 324 14.94 0.64 -10.54
CA LEU A 324 15.47 1.99 -10.32
C LEU A 324 14.36 3.05 -10.38
N ILE A 325 13.48 2.98 -11.38
CA ILE A 325 12.36 3.90 -11.53
C ILE A 325 11.46 3.87 -10.30
N ASP A 326 11.09 2.68 -9.82
CA ASP A 326 10.19 2.53 -8.68
C ASP A 326 10.79 3.18 -7.42
N ALA A 327 12.08 2.96 -7.14
CA ALA A 327 12.77 3.58 -6.03
C ALA A 327 12.90 5.12 -6.18
N LEU A 328 13.33 5.60 -7.35
CA LEU A 328 13.52 7.03 -7.59
C LEU A 328 12.21 7.83 -7.56
N ARG A 329 11.08 7.23 -7.94
CA ARG A 329 9.76 7.90 -7.91
C ARG A 329 9.27 8.22 -6.52
N VAL A 330 9.69 7.48 -5.52
CA VAL A 330 9.22 7.62 -4.15
C VAL A 330 10.17 8.39 -3.22
N ILE A 331 11.38 8.69 -3.68
CA ILE A 331 12.31 9.58 -2.99
C ILE A 331 11.90 11.03 -3.24
N ASP A 332 11.82 11.84 -2.18
CA ASP A 332 11.40 13.24 -2.28
C ASP A 332 12.59 14.20 -2.44
N ASP A 333 13.83 13.77 -2.11
CA ASP A 333 15.05 14.56 -2.26
C ASP A 333 15.34 14.93 -3.72
N GLU A 334 15.95 16.10 -3.96
CA GLU A 334 16.39 16.55 -5.29
C GLU A 334 17.60 15.79 -5.82
N GLU A 335 18.49 15.41 -4.91
CA GLU A 335 19.67 14.59 -5.20
C GLU A 335 19.55 13.24 -4.50
N VAL A 336 20.09 12.21 -5.12
CA VAL A 336 20.20 10.88 -4.53
C VAL A 336 21.66 10.44 -4.45
N THR A 337 21.97 9.68 -3.41
CA THR A 337 23.28 9.08 -3.24
C THR A 337 23.19 7.57 -3.49
N ILE A 338 24.03 7.09 -4.41
CA ILE A 338 24.09 5.69 -4.81
C ILE A 338 25.42 5.12 -4.33
N TYR A 339 25.38 4.00 -3.63
CA TYR A 339 26.55 3.29 -3.11
C TYR A 339 26.71 1.95 -3.82
N LEU A 340 27.90 1.68 -4.31
CA LEU A 340 28.22 0.51 -5.11
C LEU A 340 29.54 -0.11 -4.66
N MET A 341 29.59 -1.42 -4.55
CA MET A 341 30.81 -2.15 -4.20
C MET A 341 31.52 -2.68 -5.47
N ASN A 342 30.79 -3.31 -6.36
CA ASN A 342 31.29 -3.86 -7.62
C ASN A 342 30.09 -4.21 -8.52
N ALA A 343 30.38 -4.71 -9.74
CA ALA A 343 29.36 -5.02 -10.75
C ALA A 343 28.42 -6.19 -10.40
N LYS A 344 28.69 -6.93 -9.31
CA LYS A 344 27.89 -8.12 -8.91
C LYS A 344 27.24 -7.95 -7.53
N ALA A 345 27.70 -7.00 -6.74
CA ALA A 345 27.15 -6.70 -5.43
C ALA A 345 25.89 -5.81 -5.54
N PRO A 346 25.01 -5.82 -4.54
CA PRO A 346 23.86 -4.94 -4.52
C PRO A 346 24.25 -3.46 -4.63
N CYS A 347 23.40 -2.69 -5.30
CA CYS A 347 23.38 -1.24 -5.26
C CYS A 347 22.52 -0.76 -4.11
N PHE A 348 22.96 0.27 -3.39
CA PHE A 348 22.18 0.92 -2.34
C PHE A 348 21.88 2.37 -2.73
N ILE A 349 20.63 2.78 -2.58
CA ILE A 349 20.21 4.19 -2.65
C ILE A 349 19.67 4.52 -1.27
N LYS A 350 20.32 5.45 -0.57
CA LYS A 350 19.95 5.83 0.79
C LYS A 350 20.34 7.26 1.12
N ASP A 351 19.62 7.87 2.06
CA ASP A 351 19.98 9.15 2.66
C ASP A 351 21.05 8.99 3.76
N ASP A 352 21.69 10.09 4.16
CA ASP A 352 22.73 10.09 5.18
C ASP A 352 22.21 9.62 6.55
N GLY A 353 20.94 9.82 6.85
CA GLY A 353 20.26 9.38 8.07
C GLY A 353 19.74 7.96 8.03
N GLU A 354 19.86 7.29 6.90
CA GLU A 354 19.27 5.97 6.64
C GLU A 354 17.79 5.89 7.01
N SER A 355 17.06 6.98 6.78
CA SER A 355 15.61 6.99 6.97
C SER A 355 14.91 6.13 5.93
N TYR A 356 15.50 6.03 4.74
CA TYR A 356 15.14 5.05 3.71
C TYR A 356 16.39 4.33 3.16
N ILE A 357 16.22 3.08 2.78
CA ILE A 357 17.25 2.28 2.12
C ILE A 357 16.58 1.47 1.00
N TYR A 358 17.05 1.64 -0.23
CA TYR A 358 16.69 0.80 -1.36
C TYR A 358 17.89 -0.01 -1.80
N LEU A 359 17.79 -1.33 -1.67
CA LEU A 359 18.77 -2.29 -2.17
C LEU A 359 18.24 -2.88 -3.48
N ILE A 360 19.04 -2.83 -4.55
CA ILE A 360 18.68 -3.35 -5.86
C ILE A 360 19.81 -4.26 -6.35
N LEU A 361 19.47 -5.52 -6.67
CA LEU A 361 20.43 -6.46 -7.23
C LEU A 361 20.73 -6.11 -8.70
N PRO A 362 22.01 -6.14 -9.10
CA PRO A 362 22.38 -5.97 -10.49
C PRO A 362 21.96 -7.20 -11.31
N VAL A 363 21.85 -7.03 -12.62
CA VAL A 363 21.60 -8.12 -13.56
C VAL A 363 22.83 -8.35 -14.44
N ASN A 364 23.07 -9.61 -14.78
CA ASN A 364 24.15 -9.96 -15.69
C ASN A 364 23.82 -9.46 -17.10
N PHE A 365 24.82 -8.92 -17.79
CA PHE A 365 24.72 -8.47 -19.18
C PHE A 365 26.03 -8.79 -19.91
N ASN A 366 25.95 -8.92 -21.23
CA ASN A 366 27.12 -9.08 -22.05
C ASN A 366 27.61 -7.69 -22.46
N ALA A 367 28.81 -7.30 -22.02
CA ALA A 367 29.42 -6.00 -22.33
C ALA A 367 29.73 -5.80 -23.84
N ALA A 368 29.68 -6.87 -24.64
CA ALA A 368 29.94 -6.86 -26.07
C ALA A 368 28.68 -6.79 -26.95
N ALA A 369 27.50 -6.57 -26.39
CA ALA A 369 26.24 -6.56 -27.12
C ALA A 369 25.70 -5.14 -27.43
#